data_9b91fd603189e26b8d4f77864b462a62
#
_entry.id   9b91fd603189e26b8d4f77864b462a62
#
_cell.length_a   1.000
_cell.length_b   1.000
_cell.length_c   1.000
_cell.angle_alpha   90.00
_cell.angle_beta   90.00
_cell.angle_gamma   90.00
#
_symmetry.space_group_name_H-M   'P 1'
#
loop_
_entity.id
_entity.type
_entity.pdbx_description
1 polymer ?
#
loop_
_entity_poly.entity_id
_entity_poly.type
_entity_poly.pdbx_seq_one_letter_code
_entity_poly.pdbx_strand_id
1 'polypeptide(L)'
;MFCIKCGSKTTLELISGDTISRNICNVCDYIHYVNPKIIVGALPLKDDKVLLCKRDINPGKGKWTLPSGFMEMGESLEQGAKREAKEEANLKLNLNRLYGTYSIPRIGQVLFIYIANIINEDFRAADETTEVKLFSVSKIPWGKIAFPSVEFFLKNYKKDFLNGRNFTFHSNFLDQ
;
A
#
# COMPACT_ATOMS: atom_id res chain seq x y z
N MET A 1 1.53 -19.03 -21.47
CA MET A 1 0.56 -17.94 -21.25
C MET A 1 -0.20 -17.71 -22.54
N PHE A 2 -1.40 -17.10 -22.50
CA PHE A 2 -2.16 -16.73 -23.69
C PHE A 2 -2.14 -15.21 -23.88
N CYS A 3 -2.16 -14.79 -25.14
CA CYS A 3 -2.18 -13.38 -25.52
C CYS A 3 -3.51 -12.73 -25.11
N ILE A 4 -3.46 -11.61 -24.40
CA ILE A 4 -4.65 -10.87 -23.97
C ILE A 4 -5.37 -10.16 -25.13
N LYS A 5 -4.70 -10.02 -26.30
CA LYS A 5 -5.23 -9.33 -27.48
C LYS A 5 -5.96 -10.26 -28.44
N CYS A 6 -5.46 -11.50 -28.67
CA CYS A 6 -6.00 -12.41 -29.68
C CYS A 6 -6.23 -13.85 -29.18
N GLY A 7 -5.94 -14.15 -27.90
CA GLY A 7 -6.13 -15.48 -27.33
C GLY A 7 -5.11 -16.55 -27.73
N SER A 8 -4.17 -16.26 -28.63
CA SER A 8 -3.16 -17.22 -29.11
C SER A 8 -2.08 -17.47 -28.05
N LYS A 9 -1.29 -18.55 -28.23
CA LYS A 9 -0.15 -18.86 -27.34
C LYS A 9 0.93 -17.78 -27.44
N THR A 10 1.62 -17.54 -26.33
CA THR A 10 2.79 -16.68 -26.25
C THR A 10 4.04 -17.50 -25.97
N THR A 11 5.21 -17.04 -26.45
CA THR A 11 6.54 -17.51 -26.07
C THR A 11 7.27 -16.47 -25.24
N LEU A 12 8.16 -16.94 -24.36
CA LEU A 12 9.01 -16.08 -23.54
C LEU A 12 10.32 -15.85 -24.29
N GLU A 13 10.57 -14.62 -24.72
CA GLU A 13 11.72 -14.26 -25.56
C GLU A 13 12.41 -12.99 -25.04
N LEU A 14 13.71 -12.89 -25.26
CA LEU A 14 14.47 -11.68 -25.04
C LEU A 14 14.40 -10.81 -26.29
N ILE A 15 13.75 -9.66 -26.18
CA ILE A 15 13.61 -8.71 -27.28
C ILE A 15 14.91 -7.96 -27.47
N SER A 16 15.29 -7.70 -28.71
CA SER A 16 16.48 -6.89 -29.01
C SER A 16 16.38 -5.52 -28.34
N GLY A 17 17.38 -5.20 -27.52
CA GLY A 17 17.41 -3.95 -26.73
C GLY A 17 16.73 -4.00 -25.37
N ASP A 18 16.06 -5.11 -25.00
CA ASP A 18 15.53 -5.33 -23.64
C ASP A 18 16.51 -6.17 -22.79
N THR A 19 16.46 -6.01 -21.48
CA THR A 19 17.27 -6.78 -20.51
C THR A 19 16.48 -7.90 -19.85
N ILE A 20 15.16 -7.99 -20.10
CA ILE A 20 14.24 -8.94 -19.48
C ILE A 20 13.43 -9.63 -20.57
N SER A 21 13.33 -10.97 -20.48
CA SER A 21 12.45 -11.75 -21.39
C SER A 21 10.98 -11.37 -21.20
N ARG A 22 10.27 -11.22 -22.33
CA ARG A 22 8.84 -10.86 -22.38
C ARG A 22 8.04 -11.97 -23.04
N ASN A 23 6.76 -12.09 -22.67
CA ASN A 23 5.83 -12.94 -23.41
C ASN A 23 5.41 -12.24 -24.70
N ILE A 24 5.74 -12.83 -25.85
CA ILE A 24 5.39 -12.32 -27.19
C ILE A 24 4.34 -13.27 -27.81
N CYS A 25 3.32 -12.71 -28.41
CA CYS A 25 2.29 -13.48 -29.11
C CYS A 25 2.83 -14.03 -30.41
N ASN A 26 2.67 -15.35 -30.65
CA ASN A 26 3.15 -16.02 -31.87
C ASN A 26 2.33 -15.69 -33.12
N VAL A 27 1.22 -14.93 -32.98
CA VAL A 27 0.29 -14.64 -34.08
C VAL A 27 0.16 -13.16 -34.38
N CYS A 28 0.10 -12.30 -33.34
CA CYS A 28 -0.12 -10.85 -33.52
C CYS A 28 1.03 -9.99 -32.99
N ASP A 29 2.15 -10.60 -32.63
CA ASP A 29 3.39 -9.97 -32.13
C ASP A 29 3.18 -9.05 -30.93
N TYR A 30 2.03 -9.16 -30.23
CA TYR A 30 1.76 -8.38 -29.03
C TYR A 30 2.73 -8.76 -27.93
N ILE A 31 3.47 -7.77 -27.41
CA ILE A 31 4.39 -7.92 -26.30
C ILE A 31 3.66 -7.64 -24.99
N HIS A 32 3.66 -8.61 -24.08
CA HIS A 32 3.03 -8.47 -22.78
C HIS A 32 4.00 -7.87 -21.75
N TYR A 33 3.83 -6.59 -21.46
CA TYR A 33 4.55 -5.90 -20.39
C TYR A 33 3.82 -6.11 -19.06
N VAL A 34 4.57 -6.57 -18.05
CA VAL A 34 4.07 -6.71 -16.68
C VAL A 34 4.74 -5.65 -15.82
N ASN A 35 3.93 -4.75 -15.26
CA ASN A 35 4.40 -3.71 -14.36
C ASN A 35 4.12 -4.08 -12.90
N PRO A 36 4.88 -3.54 -11.94
CA PRO A 36 4.55 -3.66 -10.53
C PRO A 36 3.15 -3.12 -10.23
N LYS A 37 2.45 -3.79 -9.32
CA LYS A 37 1.16 -3.32 -8.81
C LYS A 37 1.39 -2.19 -7.82
N ILE A 38 0.62 -1.12 -7.97
CA ILE A 38 0.64 0.02 -7.07
C ILE A 38 -0.33 -0.24 -5.92
N ILE A 39 0.15 -0.05 -4.68
CA ILE A 39 -0.67 -0.05 -3.47
C ILE A 39 -0.65 1.37 -2.93
N VAL A 40 -1.82 1.88 -2.59
CA VAL A 40 -2.00 3.23 -2.04
C VAL A 40 -2.65 3.15 -0.67
N GLY A 41 -2.28 4.04 0.23
CA GLY A 41 -2.85 4.05 1.56
C GLY A 41 -2.44 5.26 2.37
N ALA A 42 -2.86 5.26 3.62
CA ALA A 42 -2.62 6.35 4.53
C ALA A 42 -2.09 5.90 5.89
N LEU A 43 -1.35 6.78 6.53
CA LEU A 43 -1.03 6.79 7.97
C LEU A 43 -1.96 7.84 8.61
N PRO A 44 -3.15 7.44 9.08
CA PRO A 44 -4.17 8.36 9.56
C PRO A 44 -3.89 8.75 11.00
N LEU A 45 -3.89 10.04 11.26
CA LEU A 45 -3.61 10.62 12.58
C LEU A 45 -4.84 11.32 13.17
N LYS A 46 -5.01 11.17 14.48
CA LYS A 46 -5.95 11.94 15.30
C LYS A 46 -5.36 12.12 16.70
N ASP A 47 -5.26 13.34 17.19
CA ASP A 47 -4.78 13.67 18.53
C ASP A 47 -3.47 12.94 18.90
N ASP A 48 -2.47 13.00 18.04
CA ASP A 48 -1.16 12.35 18.23
C ASP A 48 -1.18 10.82 18.27
N LYS A 49 -2.27 10.21 17.81
CA LYS A 49 -2.41 8.77 17.69
C LYS A 49 -2.54 8.38 16.22
N VAL A 50 -1.99 7.23 15.89
CA VAL A 50 -2.16 6.60 14.58
C VAL A 50 -3.31 5.60 14.64
N LEU A 51 -4.19 5.64 13.63
CA LEU A 51 -5.21 4.62 13.49
C LEU A 51 -4.65 3.43 12.70
N LEU A 52 -4.90 2.23 13.22
CA LEU A 52 -4.61 0.98 12.55
C LEU A 52 -5.89 0.17 12.37
N CYS A 53 -5.93 -0.60 11.30
CA CYS A 53 -6.97 -1.56 10.93
C CYS A 53 -6.50 -2.98 11.25
N LYS A 54 -7.36 -3.81 11.83
CA LYS A 54 -7.07 -5.22 12.09
C LYS A 54 -7.64 -6.06 10.96
N ARG A 55 -6.78 -6.73 10.23
CA ARG A 55 -7.13 -7.47 9.02
C ARG A 55 -8.08 -8.65 9.28
N ASP A 56 -9.08 -8.81 8.44
CA ASP A 56 -9.95 -10.00 8.41
C ASP A 56 -9.55 -11.02 7.35
N ILE A 57 -8.67 -10.66 6.43
CA ILE A 57 -8.24 -11.49 5.31
C ILE A 57 -6.76 -11.85 5.34
N ASN A 58 -6.40 -12.95 4.68
CA ASN A 58 -5.00 -13.35 4.46
C ASN A 58 -4.38 -12.57 3.26
N PRO A 59 -3.06 -12.34 3.29
CA PRO A 59 -2.13 -12.63 4.38
C PRO A 59 -2.29 -11.68 5.56
N GLY A 60 -1.88 -12.16 6.75
CA GLY A 60 -1.84 -11.31 7.94
C GLY A 60 -3.17 -11.15 8.70
N LYS A 61 -4.14 -12.05 8.51
CA LYS A 61 -5.41 -12.06 9.27
C LYS A 61 -5.17 -11.97 10.78
N GLY A 62 -5.92 -11.09 11.45
CA GLY A 62 -5.83 -10.82 12.88
C GLY A 62 -4.67 -9.89 13.29
N LYS A 63 -3.84 -9.43 12.35
CA LYS A 63 -2.75 -8.48 12.60
C LYS A 63 -3.16 -7.06 12.19
N TRP A 64 -2.42 -6.08 12.70
CA TRP A 64 -2.64 -4.66 12.48
C TRP A 64 -1.91 -4.15 11.25
N THR A 65 -2.57 -3.29 10.48
CA THR A 65 -2.03 -2.65 9.27
C THR A 65 -2.48 -1.19 9.18
N LEU A 66 -1.88 -0.45 8.27
CA LEU A 66 -2.40 0.83 7.79
C LEU A 66 -3.52 0.55 6.77
N PRO A 67 -4.58 1.38 6.71
CA PRO A 67 -5.58 1.28 5.65
C PRO A 67 -4.92 1.50 4.29
N SER A 68 -5.00 0.48 3.41
CA SER A 68 -4.33 0.50 2.12
C SER A 68 -4.71 -0.70 1.24
N GLY A 69 -4.83 -0.47 -0.06
CA GLY A 69 -5.09 -1.51 -1.05
C GLY A 69 -4.60 -1.17 -2.44
N PHE A 70 -5.00 -1.93 -3.43
CA PHE A 70 -4.56 -1.71 -4.80
C PHE A 70 -5.18 -0.45 -5.40
N MET A 71 -4.32 0.33 -6.07
CA MET A 71 -4.78 1.46 -6.87
C MET A 71 -5.61 0.97 -8.05
N GLU A 72 -6.75 1.63 -8.30
CA GLU A 72 -7.62 1.32 -9.42
C GLU A 72 -7.32 2.20 -10.64
N MET A 73 -7.78 1.72 -11.82
CA MET A 73 -7.65 2.50 -13.05
C MET A 73 -8.55 3.75 -12.99
N GLY A 74 -7.99 4.88 -13.40
CA GLY A 74 -8.72 6.15 -13.45
C GLY A 74 -8.71 6.98 -12.15
N GLU A 75 -8.07 6.50 -11.09
CA GLU A 75 -7.88 7.28 -9.86
C GLU A 75 -6.44 7.79 -9.71
N SER A 76 -6.26 8.89 -8.98
CA SER A 76 -4.95 9.34 -8.53
C SER A 76 -4.53 8.59 -7.26
N LEU A 77 -3.22 8.67 -6.89
CA LEU A 77 -2.72 8.09 -5.63
C LEU A 77 -3.51 8.60 -4.41
N GLU A 78 -3.85 9.91 -4.40
CA GLU A 78 -4.63 10.55 -3.33
C GLU A 78 -6.07 10.04 -3.28
N GLN A 79 -6.69 9.85 -4.44
CA GLN A 79 -8.05 9.33 -4.53
C GLN A 79 -8.11 7.88 -4.03
N GLY A 80 -7.17 7.04 -4.47
CA GLY A 80 -7.07 5.66 -4.00
C GLY A 80 -6.82 5.56 -2.49
N ALA A 81 -5.89 6.35 -1.94
CA ALA A 81 -5.62 6.36 -0.51
C ALA A 81 -6.85 6.77 0.33
N LYS A 82 -7.65 7.73 -0.15
CA LYS A 82 -8.91 8.13 0.51
C LYS A 82 -9.99 7.07 0.38
N ARG A 83 -10.11 6.42 -0.80
CA ARG A 83 -11.08 5.34 -1.05
C ARG A 83 -10.80 4.18 -0.11
N GLU A 84 -9.58 3.65 -0.07
CA GLU A 84 -9.18 2.53 0.79
C GLU A 84 -9.42 2.84 2.28
N ALA A 85 -9.07 4.04 2.74
CA ALA A 85 -9.30 4.45 4.11
C ALA A 85 -10.81 4.52 4.45
N LYS A 86 -11.65 4.89 3.48
CA LYS A 86 -13.11 4.91 3.65
C LYS A 86 -13.68 3.48 3.66
N GLU A 87 -13.23 2.62 2.75
CA GLU A 87 -13.71 1.24 2.62
C GLU A 87 -13.34 0.40 3.84
N GLU A 88 -12.09 0.42 4.28
CA GLU A 88 -11.62 -0.39 5.40
C GLU A 88 -12.03 0.13 6.79
N ALA A 89 -12.19 1.45 6.96
CA ALA A 89 -12.35 2.06 8.28
C ALA A 89 -13.36 3.21 8.36
N ASN A 90 -14.16 3.45 7.33
CA ASN A 90 -15.08 4.59 7.23
C ASN A 90 -14.42 5.95 7.54
N LEU A 91 -13.13 6.09 7.17
CA LEU A 91 -12.36 7.30 7.42
C LEU A 91 -12.64 8.36 6.35
N LYS A 92 -12.78 9.61 6.80
CA LYS A 92 -12.63 10.79 5.96
C LYS A 92 -11.27 11.42 6.28
N LEU A 93 -10.42 11.57 5.27
CA LEU A 93 -9.05 12.01 5.44
C LEU A 93 -8.79 13.36 4.76
N ASN A 94 -8.11 14.23 5.49
CA ASN A 94 -7.36 15.33 4.89
C ASN A 94 -5.91 14.85 4.69
N LEU A 95 -5.52 14.59 3.44
CA LEU A 95 -4.15 14.18 3.12
C LEU A 95 -3.22 15.38 3.21
N ASN A 96 -2.12 15.23 3.96
CA ASN A 96 -1.14 16.29 4.11
C ASN A 96 -0.09 16.21 3.00
N ARG A 97 0.58 15.06 2.87
CA ARG A 97 1.61 14.82 1.86
C ARG A 97 1.90 13.34 1.70
N LEU A 98 2.59 12.98 0.62
CA LEU A 98 3.18 11.65 0.49
C LEU A 98 4.24 11.49 1.60
N TYR A 99 4.02 10.49 2.46
CA TYR A 99 4.90 10.21 3.58
C TYR A 99 6.05 9.30 3.17
N GLY A 100 5.81 8.39 2.24
CA GLY A 100 6.88 7.58 1.70
C GLY A 100 6.43 6.51 0.73
N THR A 101 7.45 5.79 0.25
CA THR A 101 7.30 4.64 -0.65
C THR A 101 8.01 3.41 -0.09
N TYR A 102 7.49 2.23 -0.43
CA TYR A 102 8.12 0.97 -0.06
C TYR A 102 7.99 -0.04 -1.22
N SER A 103 9.10 -0.47 -1.77
CA SER A 103 9.13 -1.43 -2.89
C SER A 103 9.29 -2.85 -2.38
N ILE A 104 8.55 -3.79 -2.97
CA ILE A 104 8.65 -5.23 -2.72
C ILE A 104 8.88 -5.94 -4.07
N PRO A 105 10.13 -5.93 -4.59
CA PRO A 105 10.45 -6.43 -5.92
C PRO A 105 10.03 -7.88 -6.13
N ARG A 106 10.23 -8.75 -5.14
CA ARG A 106 9.92 -10.18 -5.21
C ARG A 106 8.47 -10.50 -5.62
N ILE A 107 7.52 -9.65 -5.23
CA ILE A 107 6.09 -9.83 -5.56
C ILE A 107 5.57 -8.75 -6.50
N GLY A 108 6.47 -7.90 -7.01
CA GLY A 108 6.11 -6.84 -7.95
C GLY A 108 5.10 -5.86 -7.36
N GLN A 109 5.38 -5.31 -6.17
CA GLN A 109 4.49 -4.32 -5.53
C GLN A 109 5.29 -3.09 -5.10
N VAL A 110 4.64 -1.91 -5.21
CA VAL A 110 5.15 -0.63 -4.69
C VAL A 110 4.04 0.05 -3.90
N LEU A 111 4.35 0.40 -2.66
CA LEU A 111 3.43 1.09 -1.76
C LEU A 111 3.71 2.59 -1.77
N PHE A 112 2.63 3.39 -1.76
CA PHE A 112 2.62 4.84 -1.60
C PHE A 112 1.75 5.18 -0.39
N ILE A 113 2.35 5.68 0.69
CA ILE A 113 1.64 5.98 1.94
C ILE A 113 1.64 7.49 2.19
N TYR A 114 0.44 8.04 2.35
CA TYR A 114 0.21 9.43 2.72
C TYR A 114 0.09 9.58 4.24
N ILE A 115 0.70 10.61 4.81
CA ILE A 115 0.34 11.04 6.17
C ILE A 115 -0.90 11.92 6.07
N ALA A 116 -1.89 11.67 6.94
CA ALA A 116 -3.20 12.27 6.84
C ALA A 116 -3.81 12.55 8.22
N ASN A 117 -4.67 13.56 8.31
CA ASN A 117 -5.50 13.82 9.47
C ASN A 117 -6.90 13.23 9.28
N ILE A 118 -7.40 12.54 10.30
CA ILE A 118 -8.80 12.08 10.35
C ILE A 118 -9.70 13.28 10.65
N ILE A 119 -10.73 13.49 9.84
CA ILE A 119 -11.65 14.64 9.96
C ILE A 119 -13.07 14.25 10.39
N ASN A 120 -13.37 12.96 10.54
CA ASN A 120 -14.66 12.48 11.05
C ASN A 120 -14.53 11.77 12.40
N GLU A 121 -15.64 11.64 13.13
CA GLU A 121 -15.69 10.97 14.43
C GLU A 121 -16.25 9.54 14.34
N ASP A 122 -16.98 9.23 13.29
CA ASP A 122 -17.74 7.98 13.11
C ASP A 122 -16.95 6.87 12.39
N PHE A 123 -15.61 6.89 12.50
CA PHE A 123 -14.78 5.82 11.95
C PHE A 123 -15.05 4.49 12.68
N ARG A 124 -15.11 3.42 11.91
CA ARG A 124 -15.41 2.07 12.39
C ARG A 124 -14.85 1.03 11.43
N ALA A 125 -14.71 -0.19 11.90
CA ALA A 125 -14.34 -1.31 11.05
C ALA A 125 -15.39 -1.54 9.95
N ALA A 126 -14.92 -1.77 8.73
CA ALA A 126 -15.72 -2.06 7.55
C ALA A 126 -14.95 -2.99 6.62
N ASP A 127 -15.59 -3.53 5.60
CA ASP A 127 -15.07 -4.45 4.60
C ASP A 127 -14.09 -5.51 5.18
N GLU A 128 -12.82 -5.46 4.80
CA GLU A 128 -11.78 -6.44 5.17
C GLU A 128 -11.16 -6.20 6.57
N THR A 129 -11.82 -5.42 7.42
CA THR A 129 -11.34 -4.99 8.73
C THR A 129 -12.27 -5.44 9.86
N THR A 130 -11.74 -6.15 10.88
CA THR A 130 -12.52 -6.57 12.06
C THR A 130 -12.53 -5.55 13.19
N GLU A 131 -11.50 -4.70 13.28
CA GLU A 131 -11.33 -3.72 14.37
C GLU A 131 -10.51 -2.53 13.86
N VAL A 132 -10.90 -1.31 14.24
CA VAL A 132 -10.08 -0.10 14.06
C VAL A 132 -9.76 0.50 15.41
N LYS A 133 -8.51 0.96 15.59
CA LYS A 133 -8.07 1.49 16.88
C LYS A 133 -7.00 2.56 16.73
N LEU A 134 -7.11 3.60 17.56
CA LEU A 134 -6.11 4.63 17.71
C LEU A 134 -5.03 4.20 18.71
N PHE A 135 -3.78 4.21 18.29
CA PHE A 135 -2.62 3.90 19.11
C PHE A 135 -1.73 5.13 19.32
N SER A 136 -1.43 5.45 20.56
CA SER A 136 -0.32 6.36 20.84
C SER A 136 1.01 5.73 20.42
N VAL A 137 2.00 6.53 20.09
CA VAL A 137 3.33 6.07 19.63
C VAL A 137 3.96 5.02 20.54
N SER A 138 3.78 5.17 21.87
CA SER A 138 4.31 4.23 22.89
C SER A 138 3.52 2.90 22.96
N LYS A 139 2.30 2.86 22.43
CA LYS A 139 1.39 1.69 22.52
C LYS A 139 1.18 0.98 21.20
N ILE A 140 1.97 1.29 20.17
CA ILE A 140 1.92 0.57 18.87
C ILE A 140 2.21 -0.92 19.13
N PRO A 141 1.36 -1.84 18.64
CA PRO A 141 1.47 -3.28 18.92
C PRO A 141 2.49 -3.97 18.00
N TRP A 142 3.79 -3.66 18.16
CA TRP A 142 4.88 -4.07 17.26
C TRP A 142 4.89 -5.56 16.92
N GLY A 143 4.66 -6.45 17.89
CA GLY A 143 4.63 -7.91 17.65
C GLY A 143 3.39 -8.41 16.88
N LYS A 144 2.44 -7.52 16.57
CA LYS A 144 1.19 -7.84 15.87
C LYS A 144 1.00 -7.01 14.60
N ILE A 145 2.06 -6.40 14.07
CA ILE A 145 2.01 -5.70 12.77
C ILE A 145 2.03 -6.72 11.64
N ALA A 146 1.20 -6.49 10.62
CA ALA A 146 0.97 -7.48 9.56
C ALA A 146 2.17 -7.63 8.60
N PHE A 147 2.81 -6.51 8.25
CA PHE A 147 3.80 -6.47 7.17
C PHE A 147 5.03 -5.65 7.52
N PRO A 148 6.21 -6.03 7.02
CA PRO A 148 7.45 -5.25 7.20
C PRO A 148 7.33 -3.80 6.67
N SER A 149 6.60 -3.59 5.58
CA SER A 149 6.33 -2.25 5.03
C SER A 149 5.57 -1.36 6.00
N VAL A 150 4.53 -1.89 6.66
CA VAL A 150 3.77 -1.18 7.69
C VAL A 150 4.65 -0.87 8.89
N GLU A 151 5.45 -1.84 9.31
CA GLU A 151 6.41 -1.64 10.41
C GLU A 151 7.43 -0.55 10.08
N PHE A 152 7.92 -0.49 8.83
CA PHE A 152 8.81 0.57 8.36
C PHE A 152 8.16 1.95 8.50
N PHE A 153 6.95 2.16 8.02
CA PHE A 153 6.26 3.45 8.13
C PHE A 153 5.99 3.84 9.58
N LEU A 154 5.58 2.89 10.42
CA LEU A 154 5.31 3.16 11.84
C LEU A 154 6.60 3.46 12.63
N LYS A 155 7.73 2.83 12.31
CA LYS A 155 9.03 3.15 12.93
C LYS A 155 9.49 4.56 12.57
N ASN A 156 9.35 4.96 11.30
CA ASN A 156 9.65 6.32 10.87
C ASN A 156 8.69 7.33 11.49
N TYR A 157 7.40 7.04 11.56
CA TYR A 157 6.42 7.87 12.27
C TYR A 157 6.82 8.11 13.73
N LYS A 158 7.21 7.03 14.45
CA LYS A 158 7.69 7.15 15.83
C LYS A 158 8.92 8.05 15.92
N LYS A 159 9.89 7.91 15.02
CA LYS A 159 11.10 8.72 14.97
C LYS A 159 10.78 10.19 14.72
N ASP A 160 9.98 10.48 13.70
CA ASP A 160 9.59 11.85 13.34
C ASP A 160 8.76 12.51 14.45
N PHE A 161 7.85 11.76 15.05
CA PHE A 161 7.05 12.23 16.19
C PHE A 161 7.93 12.66 17.38
N LEU A 162 8.92 11.84 17.74
CA LEU A 162 9.85 12.14 18.84
C LEU A 162 10.80 13.28 18.50
N ASN A 163 11.09 13.52 17.21
CA ASN A 163 11.93 14.60 16.71
C ASN A 163 11.14 15.90 16.43
N GLY A 164 10.12 16.21 17.22
CA GLY A 164 9.35 17.44 17.11
C GLY A 164 8.30 17.43 15.98
N ARG A 165 7.85 16.24 15.55
CA ARG A 165 6.83 16.06 14.49
C ARG A 165 7.25 16.59 13.12
N ASN A 166 8.52 16.55 12.85
CA ASN A 166 9.04 16.85 11.52
C ASN A 166 8.92 15.63 10.61
N PHE A 167 7.72 15.41 10.07
CA PHE A 167 7.42 14.29 9.20
C PHE A 167 8.09 14.48 7.84
N THR A 168 9.19 13.76 7.60
CA THR A 168 9.94 13.79 6.35
C THR A 168 9.51 12.65 5.41
N PHE A 169 9.91 12.72 4.13
CA PHE A 169 9.68 11.63 3.21
C PHE A 169 10.63 10.45 3.50
N HIS A 170 10.10 9.24 3.47
CA HIS A 170 10.83 8.01 3.72
C HIS A 170 10.67 7.02 2.57
N SER A 171 11.76 6.38 2.16
CA SER A 171 11.70 5.31 1.15
C SER A 171 12.52 4.12 1.58
N ASN A 172 12.10 2.92 1.18
CA ASN A 172 12.83 1.68 1.39
C ASN A 172 12.38 0.62 0.38
N PHE A 173 13.11 -0.49 0.35
CA PHE A 173 12.73 -1.67 -0.41
C PHE A 173 13.08 -2.94 0.38
N LEU A 174 12.34 -4.01 0.11
CA LEU A 174 12.61 -5.34 0.65
C LEU A 174 13.28 -6.18 -0.44
N ASP A 175 14.57 -6.48 -0.26
CA ASP A 175 15.41 -7.16 -1.26
C ASP A 175 15.34 -8.69 -1.17
N GLN A 176 14.54 -9.27 -0.23
CA GLN A 176 14.48 -10.71 0.00
C GLN A 176 13.04 -11.25 0.06
#